data_94a84c174903a5d0ad4c6418d0e826fc
#
_entry.id   94a84c174903a5d0ad4c6418d0e826fc
#
_cell.length_a   1.000
_cell.length_b   1.000
_cell.length_c   1.000
_cell.angle_alpha   90.00
_cell.angle_beta   90.00
_cell.angle_gamma   90.00
#
_symmetry.space_group_name_H-M   'P 1'
#
loop_
_entity.id
_entity.type
_entity.pdbx_description
1 polymer ?
#
loop_
_entity_poly.entity_id
_entity_poly.type
_entity_poly.pdbx_seq_one_letter_code
_entity_poly.pdbx_strand_id
1 'polypeptide(L)'
;MTTWLLLHYKLPTKPSALRVYVWRKLKRLGAILLHEAIWIMPDQPRTAEQIQWLAAEIEEMGGESFYWRANSHLGAQEEFIVQQFQEQVDKVYSKLLKRLEKSRPDLQAISREYQQALSQDFFQSKLGLLVREKLISKRGEGS
;
A
#
# COMPACT_ATOMS: atom_id res chain seq x y z
N MET A 1 -4.08 2.14 19.52
CA MET A 1 -5.14 2.58 18.59
C MET A 1 -4.51 3.31 17.40
N THR A 2 -4.87 2.91 16.22
CA THR A 2 -4.28 3.47 15.00
C THR A 2 -5.01 4.76 14.63
N THR A 3 -4.23 5.80 14.30
CA THR A 3 -4.78 7.00 13.68
C THR A 3 -4.69 6.83 12.16
N TRP A 4 -5.76 7.18 11.48
CA TRP A 4 -5.91 6.97 10.05
C TRP A 4 -5.91 8.28 9.29
N LEU A 5 -5.37 8.25 8.09
CA LEU A 5 -5.55 9.32 7.11
C LEU A 5 -6.65 8.90 6.16
N LEU A 6 -7.62 9.77 5.98
CA LEU A 6 -8.73 9.57 5.04
C LEU A 6 -8.60 10.60 3.94
N LEU A 7 -8.74 10.17 2.69
CA LEU A 7 -8.69 11.05 1.52
C LEU A 7 -9.93 10.83 0.66
N HIS A 8 -10.62 11.92 0.35
CA HIS A 8 -11.65 11.92 -0.67
C HIS A 8 -11.45 13.10 -1.60
N TYR A 9 -11.85 12.93 -2.84
CA TYR A 9 -11.58 13.95 -3.85
C TYR A 9 -12.56 13.86 -4.99
N LYS A 10 -12.60 14.94 -5.75
CA LYS A 10 -13.37 15.04 -6.98
C LYS A 10 -12.43 15.52 -8.07
N LEU A 11 -12.44 14.85 -9.21
CA LEU A 11 -11.65 15.22 -10.38
C LEU A 11 -12.55 15.57 -11.54
N PRO A 12 -12.08 16.41 -12.48
CA PRO A 12 -12.79 16.61 -13.73
C PRO A 12 -13.04 15.28 -14.43
N THR A 13 -14.20 15.14 -15.08
CA THR A 13 -14.52 13.88 -15.79
C THR A 13 -13.63 13.66 -17.01
N LYS A 14 -13.07 14.71 -17.55
CA LYS A 14 -12.18 14.68 -18.72
C LYS A 14 -10.93 15.50 -18.44
N PRO A 15 -9.74 15.01 -18.83
CA PRO A 15 -9.51 13.68 -19.40
C PRO A 15 -9.56 12.57 -18.34
N SER A 16 -10.00 11.38 -18.72
CA SER A 16 -10.09 10.23 -17.82
C SER A 16 -8.73 9.79 -17.29
N ALA A 17 -7.65 10.16 -17.96
CA ALA A 17 -6.28 9.85 -17.55
C ALA A 17 -5.96 10.38 -16.15
N LEU A 18 -6.57 11.50 -15.73
CA LEU A 18 -6.34 12.04 -14.40
C LEU A 18 -6.84 11.12 -13.30
N ARG A 19 -8.01 10.52 -13.49
CA ARG A 19 -8.56 9.57 -12.52
C ARG A 19 -7.69 8.32 -12.41
N VAL A 20 -7.21 7.80 -13.55
CA VAL A 20 -6.33 6.64 -13.58
C VAL A 20 -5.03 6.94 -12.87
N TYR A 21 -4.45 8.12 -13.10
CA TYR A 21 -3.21 8.53 -12.45
C TYR A 21 -3.35 8.52 -10.92
N VAL A 22 -4.39 9.17 -10.39
CA VAL A 22 -4.62 9.28 -8.95
C VAL A 22 -4.88 7.90 -8.35
N TRP A 23 -5.72 7.08 -9.00
CA TRP A 23 -6.03 5.74 -8.55
C TRP A 23 -4.77 4.87 -8.44
N ARG A 24 -3.93 4.89 -9.49
CA ARG A 24 -2.68 4.13 -9.51
C ARG A 24 -1.71 4.61 -8.42
N LYS A 25 -1.65 5.92 -8.21
CA LYS A 25 -0.80 6.50 -7.18
C LYS A 25 -1.22 6.01 -5.80
N LEU A 26 -2.50 6.06 -5.50
CA LEU A 26 -3.04 5.59 -4.21
C LEU A 26 -2.80 4.08 -4.02
N LYS A 27 -2.98 3.28 -5.06
CA LYS A 27 -2.68 1.84 -4.97
C LYS A 27 -1.20 1.59 -4.71
N ARG A 28 -0.33 2.34 -5.34
CA ARG A 28 1.13 2.22 -5.13
C ARG A 28 1.53 2.61 -3.71
N LEU A 29 0.86 3.60 -3.12
CA LEU A 29 1.12 4.01 -1.73
C LEU A 29 0.62 2.97 -0.73
N GLY A 30 -0.19 2.03 -1.15
CA GLY A 30 -0.75 1.00 -0.28
C GLY A 30 -2.07 1.39 0.36
N ALA A 31 -2.70 2.49 -0.09
CA ALA A 31 -3.99 2.91 0.43
C ALA A 31 -5.09 1.92 0.04
N ILE A 32 -6.12 1.85 0.86
CA ILE A 32 -7.29 1.01 0.62
C ILE A 32 -8.51 1.90 0.38
N LEU A 33 -9.31 1.54 -0.62
CA LEU A 33 -10.53 2.24 -0.94
C LEU A 33 -11.71 1.59 -0.20
N LEU A 34 -12.32 2.35 0.72
CA LEU A 34 -13.47 1.89 1.49
C LEU A 34 -14.76 2.29 0.78
N HIS A 35 -15.60 1.31 0.49
CA HIS A 35 -16.94 1.49 -0.09
C HIS A 35 -16.94 2.39 -1.33
N GLU A 36 -15.87 2.32 -2.12
CA GLU A 36 -15.71 3.11 -3.35
C GLU A 36 -15.77 4.63 -3.13
N ALA A 37 -15.61 5.08 -1.89
CA ALA A 37 -15.81 6.49 -1.53
C ALA A 37 -14.58 7.15 -0.93
N ILE A 38 -13.90 6.50 0.00
CA ILE A 38 -12.82 7.11 0.77
C ILE A 38 -11.59 6.21 0.75
N TRP A 39 -10.44 6.82 0.44
CA TRP A 39 -9.16 6.13 0.57
C TRP A 39 -8.66 6.28 2.00
N ILE A 40 -8.09 5.20 2.53
CA ILE A 40 -7.59 5.16 3.90
C ILE A 40 -6.19 4.58 3.93
N MET A 41 -5.34 5.12 4.82
CA MET A 41 -4.04 4.56 5.14
C MET A 41 -3.64 5.01 6.54
N PRO A 42 -2.71 4.28 7.21
CA PRO A 42 -2.27 4.68 8.55
C PRO A 42 -1.58 6.05 8.52
N ASP A 43 -1.79 6.84 9.57
CA ASP A 43 -1.14 8.13 9.75
C ASP A 43 0.27 7.92 10.29
N GLN A 44 1.25 8.07 9.44
CA GLN A 44 2.67 8.02 9.75
C GLN A 44 3.33 9.22 9.06
N PRO A 45 4.52 9.66 9.50
CA PRO A 45 5.16 10.81 8.85
C PRO A 45 5.28 10.66 7.34
N ARG A 46 5.65 9.47 6.87
CA ARG A 46 5.81 9.20 5.44
C ARG A 46 4.46 9.23 4.69
N THR A 47 3.43 8.56 5.23
CA THR A 47 2.12 8.52 4.57
C THR A 47 1.45 9.88 4.59
N ALA A 48 1.59 10.61 5.68
CA ALA A 48 1.05 11.97 5.78
C ALA A 48 1.65 12.89 4.70
N GLU A 49 2.96 12.80 4.49
CA GLU A 49 3.64 13.57 3.45
C GLU A 49 3.17 13.16 2.06
N GLN A 50 3.05 11.85 1.80
CA GLN A 50 2.59 11.34 0.51
C GLN A 50 1.16 11.80 0.18
N ILE A 51 0.26 11.76 1.16
CA ILE A 51 -1.12 12.23 0.97
C ILE A 51 -1.17 13.74 0.74
N GLN A 52 -0.37 14.50 1.46
CA GLN A 52 -0.28 15.95 1.27
C GLN A 52 0.12 16.30 -0.15
N TRP A 53 1.16 15.63 -0.68
CA TRP A 53 1.61 15.85 -2.05
C TRP A 53 0.54 15.46 -3.07
N LEU A 54 -0.13 14.33 -2.86
CA LEU A 54 -1.17 13.88 -3.78
C LEU A 54 -2.38 14.83 -3.77
N ALA A 55 -2.77 15.32 -2.60
CA ALA A 55 -3.85 16.30 -2.49
C ALA A 55 -3.52 17.56 -3.28
N ALA A 56 -2.28 18.05 -3.21
CA ALA A 56 -1.83 19.20 -3.98
C ALA A 56 -1.87 18.91 -5.49
N GLU A 57 -1.45 17.72 -5.91
CA GLU A 57 -1.53 17.33 -7.33
C GLU A 57 -2.97 17.33 -7.84
N ILE A 58 -3.91 16.82 -7.03
CA ILE A 58 -5.33 16.77 -7.39
C ILE A 58 -5.85 18.19 -7.63
N GLU A 59 -5.49 19.14 -6.78
CA GLU A 59 -5.90 20.53 -6.96
C GLU A 59 -5.28 21.16 -8.20
N GLU A 60 -4.02 20.86 -8.50
CA GLU A 60 -3.37 21.32 -9.73
C GLU A 60 -4.06 20.77 -10.98
N MET A 61 -4.66 19.59 -10.88
CA MET A 61 -5.43 19.00 -11.98
C MET A 61 -6.82 19.61 -12.16
N GLY A 62 -7.18 20.59 -11.33
CA GLY A 62 -8.50 21.20 -11.35
C GLY A 62 -9.54 20.46 -10.52
N GLY A 63 -9.12 19.57 -9.66
CA GLY A 63 -9.98 18.85 -8.75
C GLY A 63 -10.06 19.51 -7.38
N GLU A 64 -10.79 18.86 -6.50
CA GLU A 64 -10.89 19.24 -5.09
C GLU A 64 -10.52 18.04 -4.25
N SER A 65 -9.82 18.24 -3.14
CA SER A 65 -9.45 17.16 -2.24
C SER A 65 -9.57 17.60 -0.79
N PHE A 66 -9.96 16.64 0.05
CA PHE A 66 -9.95 16.79 1.50
C PHE A 66 -9.28 15.58 2.09
N TYR A 67 -8.41 15.79 3.05
CA TYR A 67 -7.84 14.68 3.80
C TYR A 67 -7.95 14.95 5.29
N TRP A 68 -8.18 13.89 6.03
CA TRP A 68 -8.55 13.94 7.43
C TRP A 68 -7.68 13.01 8.23
N ARG A 69 -7.41 13.40 9.45
CA ARG A 69 -6.82 12.50 10.44
C ARG A 69 -7.96 12.06 11.34
N ALA A 70 -8.16 10.74 11.45
CA ALA A 70 -9.32 10.20 12.12
C ALA A 70 -8.99 8.93 12.91
N ASN A 71 -9.78 8.68 13.94
CA ASN A 71 -9.71 7.44 14.71
C ASN A 71 -11.01 6.66 14.51
N SER A 72 -10.89 5.33 14.44
CA SER A 72 -12.07 4.47 14.41
C SER A 72 -12.76 4.53 15.77
N HIS A 73 -14.09 4.60 15.77
CA HIS A 73 -14.88 4.66 17.00
C HIS A 73 -14.99 3.29 17.69
N LEU A 74 -15.00 2.21 16.90
CA LEU A 74 -15.14 0.85 17.42
C LEU A 74 -13.89 0.02 17.08
N GLY A 75 -13.37 -0.70 18.09
CA GLY A 75 -12.18 -1.54 17.92
C GLY A 75 -12.35 -2.62 16.86
N ALA A 76 -13.55 -3.22 16.75
CA ALA A 76 -13.82 -4.24 15.74
C ALA A 76 -13.70 -3.71 14.31
N GLN A 77 -14.10 -2.46 14.09
CA GLN A 77 -13.94 -1.82 12.78
C GLN A 77 -12.47 -1.56 12.47
N GLU A 78 -11.69 -1.15 13.46
CA GLU A 78 -10.26 -0.96 13.28
C GLU A 78 -9.55 -2.26 12.92
N GLU A 79 -9.88 -3.35 13.62
CA GLU A 79 -9.32 -4.67 13.32
C GLU A 79 -9.63 -5.11 11.91
N PHE A 80 -10.86 -4.87 11.45
CA PHE A 80 -11.28 -5.18 10.08
C PHE A 80 -10.42 -4.44 9.05
N ILE A 81 -10.16 -3.16 9.28
CA ILE A 81 -9.35 -2.34 8.36
C ILE A 81 -7.89 -2.81 8.38
N VAL A 82 -7.33 -3.05 9.57
CA VAL A 82 -5.95 -3.57 9.70
C VAL A 82 -5.82 -4.88 8.93
N GLN A 83 -6.80 -5.76 9.07
CA GLN A 83 -6.79 -7.05 8.37
C GLN A 83 -6.78 -6.88 6.84
N GLN A 84 -7.50 -5.89 6.31
CA GLN A 84 -7.49 -5.62 4.88
C GLN A 84 -6.11 -5.18 4.39
N PHE A 85 -5.41 -4.37 5.17
CA PHE A 85 -4.03 -3.98 4.84
C PHE A 85 -3.11 -5.20 4.85
N GLN A 86 -3.23 -6.06 5.84
CA GLN A 86 -2.43 -7.28 5.92
C GLN A 86 -2.71 -8.23 4.76
N GLU A 87 -3.97 -8.43 4.41
CA GLU A 87 -4.35 -9.28 3.28
C GLU A 87 -3.78 -8.76 1.96
N GLN A 88 -3.73 -7.44 1.80
CA GLN A 88 -3.21 -6.81 0.59
C GLN A 88 -1.74 -7.14 0.37
N VAL A 89 -0.90 -6.99 1.39
CA VAL A 89 0.52 -7.32 1.27
C VAL A 89 0.77 -8.82 1.27
N ASP A 90 -0.05 -9.59 2.01
CA ASP A 90 0.10 -11.04 2.06
C ASP A 90 -0.12 -11.69 0.71
N LYS A 91 -1.00 -11.15 -0.13
CA LYS A 91 -1.17 -11.62 -1.50
C LYS A 91 0.12 -11.51 -2.30
N VAL A 92 0.81 -10.38 -2.15
CA VAL A 92 2.08 -10.16 -2.83
C VAL A 92 3.14 -11.10 -2.28
N TYR A 93 3.28 -11.17 -0.97
CA TYR A 93 4.26 -12.03 -0.32
C TYR A 93 4.07 -13.51 -0.66
N SER A 94 2.81 -13.97 -0.71
CA SER A 94 2.51 -15.36 -1.08
C SER A 94 2.99 -15.68 -2.49
N LYS A 95 2.80 -14.75 -3.43
CA LYS A 95 3.30 -14.92 -4.81
C LYS A 95 4.82 -14.95 -4.85
N LEU A 96 5.47 -14.11 -4.06
CA LEU A 96 6.92 -14.07 -4.00
C LEU A 96 7.49 -15.37 -3.40
N LEU A 97 6.84 -15.92 -2.37
CA LEU A 97 7.24 -17.19 -1.79
C LEU A 97 7.16 -18.32 -2.80
N LYS A 98 6.11 -18.37 -3.61
CA LYS A 98 5.98 -19.39 -4.67
C LYS A 98 7.08 -19.25 -5.72
N ARG A 99 7.43 -18.02 -6.09
CA ARG A 99 8.51 -17.77 -7.05
C ARG A 99 9.87 -18.21 -6.49
N LEU A 100 10.06 -18.04 -5.18
CA LEU A 100 11.31 -18.46 -4.51
C LEU A 100 11.47 -19.98 -4.44
N GLU A 101 10.40 -20.74 -4.59
CA GLU A 101 10.45 -22.20 -4.61
C GLU A 101 11.00 -22.77 -5.91
N LYS A 102 11.04 -21.97 -6.98
CA LYS A 102 11.55 -22.41 -8.29
C LYS A 102 13.06 -22.68 -8.22
N SER A 103 13.55 -23.55 -9.08
CA SER A 103 14.96 -23.93 -9.09
C SER A 103 15.90 -22.78 -9.43
N ARG A 104 15.46 -21.85 -10.28
CA ARG A 104 16.26 -20.66 -10.65
C ARG A 104 15.39 -19.41 -10.54
N PRO A 105 15.11 -18.96 -9.32
CA PRO A 105 14.29 -17.76 -9.18
C PRO A 105 15.05 -16.49 -9.57
N ASP A 106 14.33 -15.52 -10.12
CA ASP A 106 14.90 -14.20 -10.39
C ASP A 106 14.95 -13.41 -9.09
N LEU A 107 16.05 -13.57 -8.35
CA LEU A 107 16.22 -12.96 -7.03
C LEU A 107 16.20 -11.43 -7.10
N GLN A 108 16.71 -10.85 -8.16
CA GLN A 108 16.76 -9.39 -8.32
C GLN A 108 15.35 -8.81 -8.48
N ALA A 109 14.52 -9.41 -9.33
CA ALA A 109 13.14 -8.99 -9.50
C ALA A 109 12.32 -9.19 -8.22
N ILE A 110 12.50 -10.35 -7.57
CA ILE A 110 11.81 -10.67 -6.31
C ILE A 110 12.20 -9.67 -5.23
N SER A 111 13.48 -9.32 -5.13
CA SER A 111 13.94 -8.31 -4.15
C SER A 111 13.28 -6.96 -4.36
N ARG A 112 13.17 -6.51 -5.62
CA ARG A 112 12.51 -5.23 -5.90
C ARG A 112 11.03 -5.26 -5.51
N GLU A 113 10.33 -6.33 -5.85
CA GLU A 113 8.92 -6.48 -5.51
C GLU A 113 8.73 -6.62 -4.00
N TYR A 114 9.65 -7.29 -3.32
CA TYR A 114 9.65 -7.37 -1.86
C TYR A 114 9.79 -5.98 -1.23
N GLN A 115 10.73 -5.16 -1.69
CA GLN A 115 10.91 -3.81 -1.18
C GLN A 115 9.68 -2.95 -1.41
N GLN A 116 9.03 -3.09 -2.56
CA GLN A 116 7.79 -2.37 -2.84
C GLN A 116 6.67 -2.80 -1.89
N ALA A 117 6.52 -4.11 -1.67
CA ALA A 117 5.52 -4.63 -0.73
C ALA A 117 5.82 -4.18 0.69
N LEU A 118 7.10 -4.17 1.09
CA LEU A 118 7.52 -3.75 2.41
C LEU A 118 7.14 -2.29 2.69
N SER A 119 7.18 -1.44 1.67
CA SER A 119 6.78 -0.04 1.81
C SER A 119 5.28 0.12 2.10
N GLN A 120 4.48 -0.90 1.83
CA GLN A 120 3.03 -0.94 2.06
C GLN A 120 2.66 -1.84 3.24
N ASP A 121 3.66 -2.44 3.90
CA ASP A 121 3.45 -3.39 4.99
C ASP A 121 3.41 -2.63 6.31
N PHE A 122 2.32 -1.93 6.56
CA PHE A 122 2.17 -1.04 7.71
C PHE A 122 2.05 -1.77 9.04
N PHE A 123 1.65 -3.04 9.01
CA PHE A 123 1.37 -3.81 10.23
C PHE A 123 2.24 -5.05 10.39
N GLN A 124 3.36 -5.09 9.69
CA GLN A 124 4.42 -6.11 9.83
C GLN A 124 3.91 -7.55 9.65
N SER A 125 3.63 -7.90 8.39
CA SER A 125 3.19 -9.25 8.03
C SER A 125 4.25 -10.30 8.34
N LYS A 126 3.83 -11.43 8.90
CA LYS A 126 4.70 -12.59 9.12
C LYS A 126 5.21 -13.18 7.81
N LEU A 127 4.39 -13.13 6.75
CA LEU A 127 4.82 -13.60 5.43
C LEU A 127 5.97 -12.77 4.87
N GLY A 128 5.98 -11.46 5.17
CA GLY A 128 7.09 -10.59 4.77
C GLY A 128 8.41 -11.04 5.37
N LEU A 129 8.40 -11.47 6.64
CA LEU A 129 9.59 -12.01 7.28
C LEU A 129 10.05 -13.31 6.62
N LEU A 130 9.12 -14.18 6.24
CA LEU A 130 9.44 -15.42 5.53
C LEU A 130 10.08 -15.14 4.18
N VAL A 131 9.54 -14.16 3.43
CA VAL A 131 10.13 -13.76 2.13
C VAL A 131 11.59 -13.32 2.34
N ARG A 132 11.82 -12.49 3.35
CA ARG A 132 13.16 -11.99 3.66
C ARG A 132 14.12 -13.14 3.95
N GLU A 133 13.71 -14.07 4.82
CA GLU A 133 14.53 -15.24 5.17
C GLU A 133 14.85 -16.08 3.94
N LYS A 134 13.87 -16.34 3.10
CA LYS A 134 14.05 -17.12 1.87
C LYS A 134 14.98 -16.41 0.88
N LEU A 135 14.85 -15.09 0.75
CA LEU A 135 15.75 -14.31 -0.11
C LEU A 135 17.20 -14.40 0.35
N ILE A 136 17.42 -14.25 1.67
CA ILE A 136 18.75 -14.34 2.26
C ILE A 136 19.34 -15.74 2.02
N SER A 137 18.54 -16.77 2.26
CA SER A 137 18.93 -18.15 2.07
C SER A 137 19.32 -18.45 0.61
N LYS A 138 18.51 -18.01 -0.34
CA LYS A 138 18.75 -18.24 -1.76
C LYS A 138 19.98 -17.48 -2.28
N ARG A 139 20.25 -16.29 -1.76
CA ARG A 139 21.46 -15.54 -2.11
C ARG A 139 22.70 -16.25 -1.61
N GLY A 140 22.63 -16.83 -0.41
CA GLY A 140 23.73 -17.62 0.15
C GLY A 140 24.03 -18.86 -0.69
N GLU A 141 23.03 -19.53 -1.23
CA GLU A 141 23.19 -20.68 -2.10
C GLU A 141 23.87 -20.35 -3.44
N GLY A 142 23.67 -19.11 -3.92
CA GLY A 142 24.20 -18.67 -5.19
C GLY A 142 25.63 -18.14 -5.14
N SER A 143 26.22 -18.08 -3.97
CA SER A 143 27.58 -17.52 -3.77
C SER A 143 28.66 -18.60 -3.60
#